data_a4778ae87a0842965c774e00ae54f095
#
_entry.id   a4778ae87a0842965c774e00ae54f095
#
_cell.length_a   1.000
_cell.length_b   1.000
_cell.length_c   1.000
_cell.angle_alpha   90.00
_cell.angle_beta   90.00
_cell.angle_gamma   90.00
#
_symmetry.space_group_name_H-M   'P 1'
#
loop_
_entity.id
_entity.type
_entity.pdbx_description
1 polymer ?
#
loop_
_entity_poly.entity_id
_entity_poly.type
_entity_poly.pdbx_seq_one_letter_code
_entity_poly.pdbx_strand_id
1 'polypeptide(L)'
;MKPYYQDKWVTIYHGDCREVLPLFKGLTKLYGKAIALLFTDPPYNVGKDYGIWNDSMSDNEYLKFCNDWIKQCKQVAEELAVYLPRKYAMQYWQMLGEGFVQIVFPWSPEGAIRNGFVNQFASLLTNATPKQRTKDVWLNVQMRGMGYYFKEDDYGHTGYTSEDLTSRVLTAFSNQGDLILDPFLGSGTTCYCAKKLNRYSIGIEIEEKYCEIAARRCSQEVMELDCPKESK
;
A
#
# COMPACT_ATOMS: atom_id res chain seq x y z
N MET A 1 12.36 -14.19 -11.99
CA MET A 1 11.46 -14.88 -11.04
C MET A 1 10.11 -15.09 -11.71
N LYS A 2 9.45 -16.23 -11.49
CA LYS A 2 8.11 -16.51 -12.03
C LYS A 2 7.08 -15.86 -11.08
N PRO A 3 6.03 -15.15 -11.60
CA PRO A 3 4.94 -14.65 -10.76
C PRO A 3 4.20 -15.81 -10.07
N TYR A 4 3.72 -15.57 -8.84
CA TYR A 4 2.78 -16.43 -8.14
C TYR A 4 1.39 -16.39 -8.79
N TYR A 5 0.95 -15.19 -9.17
CA TYR A 5 -0.27 -14.95 -9.91
C TYR A 5 -0.05 -13.86 -10.96
N GLN A 6 -0.73 -14.00 -12.11
CA GLN A 6 -0.72 -12.96 -13.14
C GLN A 6 -2.01 -13.02 -13.97
N ASP A 7 -2.61 -11.86 -14.16
CA ASP A 7 -3.64 -11.62 -15.17
C ASP A 7 -3.30 -10.39 -16.03
N LYS A 8 -4.27 -9.85 -16.75
CA LYS A 8 -4.07 -8.64 -17.57
C LYS A 8 -3.64 -7.42 -16.74
N TRP A 9 -4.11 -7.28 -15.52
CA TRP A 9 -3.99 -6.08 -14.70
C TRP A 9 -3.06 -6.23 -13.50
N VAL A 10 -2.91 -7.45 -13.00
CA VAL A 10 -2.26 -7.73 -11.73
C VAL A 10 -1.16 -8.76 -11.90
N THR A 11 -0.02 -8.51 -11.29
CA THR A 11 1.05 -9.50 -11.11
C THR A 11 1.43 -9.56 -9.65
N ILE A 12 1.44 -10.75 -9.06
CA ILE A 12 1.82 -10.98 -7.66
C ILE A 12 3.08 -11.84 -7.62
N TYR A 13 4.07 -11.40 -6.84
CA TYR A 13 5.29 -12.16 -6.55
C TYR A 13 5.28 -12.61 -5.09
N HIS A 14 5.59 -13.88 -4.87
CA HIS A 14 5.84 -14.43 -3.54
C HIS A 14 7.32 -14.29 -3.22
N GLY A 15 7.67 -13.57 -2.13
CA GLY A 15 9.04 -13.40 -1.66
C GLY A 15 9.26 -12.15 -0.83
N ASP A 16 10.49 -12.02 -0.33
CA ASP A 16 10.91 -10.80 0.35
C ASP A 16 11.05 -9.64 -0.64
N CYS A 17 10.43 -8.52 -0.35
CA CYS A 17 10.48 -7.36 -1.24
C CYS A 17 11.92 -6.88 -1.51
N ARG A 18 12.85 -7.08 -0.57
CA ARG A 18 14.26 -6.73 -0.72
C ARG A 18 15.00 -7.58 -1.75
N GLU A 19 14.51 -8.78 -2.02
CA GLU A 19 15.03 -9.69 -3.05
C GLU A 19 14.33 -9.50 -4.40
N VAL A 20 13.04 -9.14 -4.37
CA VAL A 20 12.22 -8.97 -5.58
C VAL A 20 12.39 -7.60 -6.22
N LEU A 21 12.43 -6.51 -5.43
CA LEU A 21 12.55 -5.14 -5.93
C LEU A 21 13.77 -4.92 -6.86
N PRO A 22 14.96 -5.47 -6.57
CA PRO A 22 16.11 -5.34 -7.47
C PRO A 22 15.86 -5.87 -8.88
N LEU A 23 14.96 -6.86 -9.03
CA LEU A 23 14.60 -7.43 -10.34
C LEU A 23 13.81 -6.46 -11.20
N PHE A 24 13.22 -5.42 -10.59
CA PHE A 24 12.42 -4.40 -11.28
C PHE A 24 13.26 -3.24 -11.83
N LYS A 25 14.56 -3.19 -11.52
CA LYS A 25 15.47 -2.23 -12.16
C LYS A 25 15.48 -2.45 -13.67
N GLY A 26 14.94 -1.48 -14.41
CA GLY A 26 14.84 -1.55 -15.86
C GLY A 26 13.59 -2.28 -16.40
N LEU A 27 12.64 -2.64 -15.56
CA LEU A 27 11.35 -3.23 -15.95
C LEU A 27 10.37 -2.26 -16.63
N THR A 28 10.82 -1.11 -17.14
CA THR A 28 10.09 -0.36 -18.19
C THR A 28 9.61 -1.28 -19.33
N LYS A 29 10.03 -2.55 -19.34
CA LYS A 29 9.70 -3.54 -20.38
C LYS A 29 8.60 -4.54 -20.03
N LEU A 30 8.19 -4.76 -18.77
CA LEU A 30 7.20 -5.80 -18.45
C LEU A 30 5.79 -5.41 -18.94
N TYR A 31 5.44 -4.13 -18.82
CA TYR A 31 4.21 -3.57 -19.38
C TYR A 31 4.48 -2.40 -20.33
N GLY A 32 5.73 -2.20 -20.75
CA GLY A 32 6.11 -1.02 -21.53
C GLY A 32 5.99 0.29 -20.75
N LYS A 33 5.91 0.24 -19.39
CA LYS A 33 5.63 1.39 -18.52
C LYS A 33 6.58 1.41 -17.33
N ALA A 34 6.93 2.61 -16.91
CA ALA A 34 7.58 2.84 -15.62
C ALA A 34 6.56 2.67 -14.48
N ILE A 35 7.03 2.37 -13.28
CA ILE A 35 6.20 2.40 -12.07
C ILE A 35 5.86 3.86 -11.79
N ALA A 36 4.58 4.20 -11.94
CA ALA A 36 4.10 5.58 -11.77
C ALA A 36 3.90 5.94 -10.30
N LEU A 37 3.53 4.97 -9.47
CA LEU A 37 3.33 5.17 -8.04
C LEU A 37 3.69 3.89 -7.28
N LEU A 38 4.52 4.02 -6.26
CA LEU A 38 4.66 3.01 -5.22
C LEU A 38 3.76 3.41 -4.06
N PHE A 39 2.78 2.57 -3.72
CA PHE A 39 1.89 2.78 -2.59
C PHE A 39 1.92 1.57 -1.68
N THR A 40 2.16 1.79 -0.37
CA THR A 40 2.36 0.66 0.56
C THR A 40 2.06 0.99 2.01
N ASP A 41 1.65 -0.06 2.75
CA ASP A 41 1.45 -0.10 4.20
C ASP A 41 2.41 -1.14 4.80
N PRO A 42 3.65 -0.76 5.17
CA PRO A 42 4.66 -1.70 5.64
C PRO A 42 4.35 -2.21 7.05
N PRO A 43 4.96 -3.34 7.50
CA PRO A 43 4.86 -3.79 8.88
C PRO A 43 5.42 -2.74 9.84
N TYR A 44 4.80 -2.60 11.05
CA TYR A 44 5.09 -1.49 11.96
C TYR A 44 5.95 -1.86 13.18
N ASN A 45 6.39 -3.09 13.29
CA ASN A 45 7.13 -3.61 14.46
C ASN A 45 6.36 -3.41 15.78
N VAL A 46 5.11 -3.85 15.79
CA VAL A 46 4.19 -3.72 16.93
C VAL A 46 3.75 -5.08 17.49
N GLY A 47 4.42 -6.15 17.09
CA GLY A 47 4.21 -7.50 17.59
C GLY A 47 3.00 -8.20 16.97
N LYS A 48 2.63 -7.85 15.74
CA LYS A 48 1.59 -8.57 15.01
C LYS A 48 2.12 -9.90 14.49
N ASP A 49 1.27 -10.92 14.51
CA ASP A 49 1.55 -12.19 13.83
C ASP A 49 1.23 -12.08 12.33
N TYR A 50 2.29 -12.10 11.53
CA TYR A 50 2.22 -12.15 10.07
C TYR A 50 2.74 -13.48 9.50
N GLY A 51 2.75 -14.55 10.32
CA GLY A 51 3.28 -15.84 9.92
C GLY A 51 4.80 -15.88 9.99
N ILE A 52 5.48 -15.92 8.85
CA ILE A 52 6.96 -16.02 8.82
C ILE A 52 7.67 -14.69 9.14
N TRP A 53 6.96 -13.56 9.08
CA TRP A 53 7.54 -12.25 9.36
C TRP A 53 7.61 -11.96 10.86
N ASN A 54 8.81 -11.63 11.35
CA ASN A 54 9.01 -11.22 12.75
C ASN A 54 8.70 -9.73 12.93
N ASP A 55 7.50 -9.39 13.40
CA ASP A 55 7.09 -8.01 13.73
C ASP A 55 7.46 -7.57 15.16
N SER A 56 8.46 -8.24 15.78
CA SER A 56 8.96 -7.98 17.14
C SER A 56 10.48 -7.86 17.16
N MET A 57 11.02 -7.12 16.21
CA MET A 57 12.46 -6.85 16.11
C MET A 57 12.90 -5.80 17.13
N SER A 58 14.20 -5.76 17.46
CA SER A 58 14.78 -4.56 18.07
C SER A 58 14.59 -3.33 17.17
N ASP A 59 14.52 -2.13 17.75
CA ASP A 59 14.35 -0.90 16.99
C ASP A 59 15.45 -0.70 15.93
N ASN A 60 16.69 -1.08 16.24
CA ASN A 60 17.82 -0.96 15.31
C ASN A 60 17.67 -1.92 14.11
N GLU A 61 17.27 -3.16 14.33
CA GLU A 61 17.05 -4.13 13.27
C GLU A 61 15.89 -3.70 12.38
N TYR A 62 14.79 -3.24 12.97
CA TYR A 62 13.65 -2.73 12.25
C TYR A 62 13.99 -1.51 11.40
N LEU A 63 14.72 -0.54 11.95
CA LEU A 63 15.13 0.65 11.21
C LEU A 63 16.12 0.33 10.08
N LYS A 64 16.99 -0.65 10.27
CA LYS A 64 17.85 -1.16 9.19
C LYS A 64 16.99 -1.78 8.08
N PHE A 65 16.05 -2.65 8.43
CA PHE A 65 15.10 -3.21 7.47
C PHE A 65 14.34 -2.12 6.71
N CYS A 66 13.82 -1.10 7.40
CA CYS A 66 13.13 0.03 6.77
C CYS A 66 14.02 0.79 5.78
N ASN A 67 15.25 1.09 6.17
CA ASN A 67 16.20 1.78 5.30
C ASN A 67 16.52 0.96 4.04
N ASP A 68 16.65 -0.36 4.17
CA ASP A 68 16.99 -1.25 3.07
C ASP A 68 15.87 -1.29 2.02
N TRP A 69 14.61 -1.51 2.41
CA TRP A 69 13.50 -1.55 1.45
C TRP A 69 13.16 -0.16 0.88
N ILE A 70 13.19 0.92 1.69
CA ILE A 70 12.94 2.29 1.21
C ILE A 70 13.97 2.68 0.15
N LYS A 71 15.24 2.37 0.39
CA LYS A 71 16.31 2.63 -0.58
C LYS A 71 16.08 1.91 -1.90
N GLN A 72 15.60 0.67 -1.88
CA GLN A 72 15.28 -0.07 -3.08
C GLN A 72 14.03 0.46 -3.78
N CYS A 73 13.00 0.85 -3.03
CA CYS A 73 11.81 1.49 -3.58
C CYS A 73 12.14 2.75 -4.38
N LYS A 74 13.02 3.59 -3.86
CA LYS A 74 13.49 4.81 -4.55
C LYS A 74 14.29 4.55 -5.83
N GLN A 75 14.79 3.32 -6.03
CA GLN A 75 15.50 2.94 -7.24
C GLN A 75 14.56 2.44 -8.36
N VAL A 76 13.32 2.11 -8.02
CA VAL A 76 12.35 1.53 -8.96
C VAL A 76 11.13 2.42 -9.20
N ALA A 77 10.86 3.39 -8.32
CA ALA A 77 9.77 4.34 -8.46
C ALA A 77 10.23 5.75 -8.06
N GLU A 78 9.78 6.77 -8.79
CA GLU A 78 10.03 8.17 -8.47
C GLU A 78 9.02 8.73 -7.48
N GLU A 79 7.75 8.33 -7.62
CA GLU A 79 6.65 8.75 -6.75
C GLU A 79 6.30 7.64 -5.76
N LEU A 80 6.34 7.97 -4.47
CA LEU A 80 6.06 7.07 -3.36
C LEU A 80 4.94 7.64 -2.49
N ALA A 81 4.09 6.75 -1.98
CA ALA A 81 3.09 7.04 -0.96
C ALA A 81 3.14 5.93 0.10
N VAL A 82 3.63 6.25 1.29
CA VAL A 82 3.95 5.26 2.33
C VAL A 82 3.18 5.57 3.59
N TYR A 83 2.45 4.58 4.10
CA TYR A 83 1.83 4.69 5.42
C TYR A 83 2.88 4.88 6.51
N LEU A 84 2.55 5.72 7.47
CA LEU A 84 3.49 6.18 8.49
C LEU A 84 3.26 5.47 9.83
N PRO A 85 4.18 4.60 10.25
CA PRO A 85 4.14 4.04 11.59
C PRO A 85 4.47 5.12 12.62
N ARG A 86 3.54 5.40 13.56
CA ARG A 86 3.68 6.50 14.52
C ARG A 86 4.95 6.45 15.35
N LYS A 87 5.33 5.26 15.80
CA LYS A 87 6.54 5.07 16.64
C LYS A 87 7.81 5.55 15.92
N TYR A 88 7.87 5.37 14.61
CA TYR A 88 9.06 5.61 13.80
C TYR A 88 8.88 6.77 12.79
N ALA A 89 7.90 7.63 13.02
CA ALA A 89 7.55 8.70 12.07
C ALA A 89 8.74 9.58 11.70
N MET A 90 9.54 9.99 12.68
CA MET A 90 10.72 10.84 12.46
C MET A 90 11.77 10.13 11.60
N GLN A 91 12.03 8.85 11.87
CA GLN A 91 12.99 8.05 11.13
C GLN A 91 12.54 7.83 9.68
N TYR A 92 11.24 7.62 9.45
CA TYR A 92 10.67 7.52 8.11
C TYR A 92 10.85 8.83 7.33
N TRP A 93 10.60 10.00 7.96
CA TRP A 93 10.89 11.29 7.36
C TRP A 93 12.35 11.41 6.93
N GLN A 94 13.29 11.02 7.80
CA GLN A 94 14.72 11.05 7.50
C GLN A 94 15.10 10.11 6.35
N MET A 95 14.55 8.89 6.33
CA MET A 95 14.82 7.90 5.28
C MET A 95 14.21 8.29 3.94
N LEU A 96 13.00 8.85 3.95
CA LEU A 96 12.30 9.29 2.74
C LEU A 96 12.92 10.58 2.20
N GLY A 97 13.39 11.49 3.06
CA GLY A 97 14.12 12.69 2.66
C GLY A 97 13.22 13.86 2.27
N GLU A 98 13.80 14.82 1.56
CA GLU A 98 13.11 16.03 1.15
C GLU A 98 12.05 15.79 0.07
N GLY A 99 11.10 16.73 -0.06
CA GLY A 99 10.03 16.68 -1.06
C GLY A 99 8.80 15.88 -0.67
N PHE A 100 8.81 15.22 0.50
CA PHE A 100 7.63 14.51 0.99
C PHE A 100 6.69 15.46 1.74
N VAL A 101 5.40 15.22 1.58
CA VAL A 101 4.32 15.87 2.34
C VAL A 101 3.56 14.82 3.13
N GLN A 102 2.99 15.23 4.25
CA GLN A 102 2.16 14.36 5.09
C GLN A 102 0.69 14.61 4.77
N ILE A 103 -0.04 13.53 4.48
CA ILE A 103 -1.49 13.54 4.38
C ILE A 103 -2.05 12.91 5.64
N VAL A 104 -2.96 13.61 6.29
CA VAL A 104 -3.60 13.18 7.54
C VAL A 104 -5.06 12.82 7.28
N PHE A 105 -5.52 11.73 7.86
CA PHE A 105 -6.92 11.30 7.78
C PHE A 105 -7.39 10.72 9.11
N PRO A 106 -8.68 10.85 9.45
CA PRO A 106 -9.22 10.30 10.68
C PRO A 106 -9.16 8.78 10.65
N TRP A 107 -8.71 8.18 11.74
CA TRP A 107 -8.62 6.74 11.87
C TRP A 107 -9.88 6.13 12.50
N SER A 108 -10.30 6.65 13.66
CA SER A 108 -11.50 6.19 14.36
C SER A 108 -12.04 7.31 15.24
N PRO A 109 -13.38 7.50 15.31
CA PRO A 109 -13.98 8.43 16.25
C PRO A 109 -13.70 8.04 17.71
N GLU A 110 -13.56 6.75 17.99
CA GLU A 110 -13.35 6.23 19.34
C GLU A 110 -11.86 6.14 19.72
N GLY A 111 -10.96 6.16 18.73
CA GLY A 111 -9.52 6.16 18.89
C GLY A 111 -8.96 5.16 19.91
N ALA A 112 -7.70 4.77 19.77
CA ALA A 112 -7.01 4.04 20.82
C ALA A 112 -6.47 5.02 21.87
N ILE A 113 -6.77 4.79 23.12
CA ILE A 113 -6.20 5.55 24.22
C ILE A 113 -4.78 5.04 24.49
N ARG A 114 -3.79 5.93 24.33
CA ARG A 114 -2.40 5.67 24.76
C ARG A 114 -1.94 6.84 25.62
N ASN A 115 -1.48 6.57 26.84
CA ASN A 115 -0.99 7.60 27.76
C ASN A 115 -1.98 8.77 27.96
N GLY A 116 -3.29 8.50 28.02
CA GLY A 116 -4.32 9.51 28.18
C GLY A 116 -4.70 10.26 26.90
N PHE A 117 -4.07 10.01 25.75
CA PHE A 117 -4.42 10.61 24.47
C PHE A 117 -5.21 9.65 23.59
N VAL A 118 -6.26 10.17 22.95
CA VAL A 118 -7.06 9.42 21.98
C VAL A 118 -6.41 9.55 20.60
N ASN A 119 -6.03 8.42 20.02
CA ASN A 119 -5.46 8.36 18.68
C ASN A 119 -6.58 8.48 17.63
N GLN A 120 -6.76 9.64 17.04
CA GLN A 120 -7.85 9.91 16.10
C GLN A 120 -7.43 10.04 14.64
N PHE A 121 -6.15 9.93 14.34
CA PHE A 121 -5.68 10.07 12.97
C PHE A 121 -4.57 9.06 12.62
N ALA A 122 -4.51 8.72 11.36
CA ALA A 122 -3.38 8.08 10.70
C ALA A 122 -2.88 8.99 9.58
N SER A 123 -1.73 8.68 9.04
CA SER A 123 -1.16 9.49 7.98
C SER A 123 -0.30 8.68 7.02
N LEU A 124 -0.11 9.25 5.86
CA LEU A 124 0.82 8.76 4.85
C LEU A 124 1.80 9.87 4.48
N LEU A 125 3.04 9.51 4.16
CA LEU A 125 4.03 10.40 3.54
C LEU A 125 4.07 10.14 2.04
N THR A 126 4.04 11.21 1.24
CA THR A 126 4.12 11.09 -0.22
C THR A 126 4.90 12.23 -0.83
N ASN A 127 5.70 11.94 -1.86
CA ASN A 127 6.26 12.90 -2.78
C ASN A 127 5.53 12.90 -4.14
N ALA A 128 4.47 12.11 -4.26
CA ALA A 128 3.72 11.99 -5.49
C ALA A 128 2.99 13.29 -5.85
N THR A 129 3.02 13.64 -7.12
CA THR A 129 2.33 14.81 -7.64
C THR A 129 0.84 14.49 -7.80
N PRO A 130 -0.07 15.25 -7.14
CA PRO A 130 -1.50 15.03 -7.30
C PRO A 130 -1.93 15.22 -8.76
N LYS A 131 -2.68 14.25 -9.30
CA LYS A 131 -3.26 14.31 -10.66
C LYS A 131 -4.53 15.18 -10.69
N GLN A 132 -5.06 15.52 -9.53
CA GLN A 132 -6.15 16.46 -9.34
C GLN A 132 -5.92 17.25 -8.05
N ARG A 133 -6.60 18.40 -7.90
CA ARG A 133 -6.50 19.21 -6.68
C ARG A 133 -6.93 18.38 -5.46
N THR A 134 -6.01 18.15 -4.54
CA THR A 134 -6.26 17.41 -3.30
C THR A 134 -5.85 18.23 -2.08
N LYS A 135 -6.27 17.82 -0.88
CA LYS A 135 -5.93 18.45 0.39
C LYS A 135 -4.94 17.56 1.12
N ASP A 136 -4.17 18.13 2.01
CA ASP A 136 -3.30 17.41 2.95
C ASP A 136 -4.07 16.81 4.16
N VAL A 137 -5.30 17.22 4.37
CA VAL A 137 -6.21 16.64 5.36
C VAL A 137 -7.42 16.03 4.66
N TRP A 138 -7.56 14.72 4.74
CA TRP A 138 -8.66 13.98 4.16
C TRP A 138 -9.71 13.65 5.21
N LEU A 139 -10.65 14.54 5.38
CA LEU A 139 -11.90 14.28 6.12
C LEU A 139 -12.79 13.34 5.28
N ASN A 140 -13.65 12.57 5.87
CA ASN A 140 -14.60 11.66 5.21
C ASN A 140 -13.98 10.45 4.47
N VAL A 141 -12.83 9.96 4.91
CA VAL A 141 -12.36 8.64 4.49
C VAL A 141 -13.15 7.59 5.27
N GLN A 142 -13.86 6.70 4.58
CA GLN A 142 -14.54 5.58 5.22
C GLN A 142 -13.52 4.51 5.58
N MET A 143 -13.21 4.40 6.85
CA MET A 143 -12.31 3.40 7.40
C MET A 143 -13.07 2.12 7.79
N ARG A 144 -13.97 1.64 6.90
CA ARG A 144 -14.70 0.39 7.14
C ARG A 144 -13.71 -0.74 7.36
N GLY A 145 -13.83 -1.41 8.49
CA GLY A 145 -12.94 -2.49 8.91
C GLY A 145 -11.83 -2.08 9.89
N MET A 146 -11.50 -0.80 10.04
CA MET A 146 -10.53 -0.33 11.06
C MET A 146 -11.15 -0.04 12.43
N GLY A 147 -12.45 -0.25 12.61
CA GLY A 147 -13.20 0.10 13.82
C GLY A 147 -12.91 -0.76 15.05
N TYR A 148 -12.14 -1.81 14.94
CA TYR A 148 -11.67 -2.58 16.09
C TYR A 148 -10.24 -3.05 15.82
N TYR A 149 -9.35 -2.72 16.72
CA TYR A 149 -8.02 -3.27 16.80
C TYR A 149 -8.04 -4.77 16.51
N PHE A 150 -7.30 -5.22 15.48
CA PHE A 150 -7.03 -6.64 15.23
C PHE A 150 -8.21 -7.52 14.78
N LYS A 151 -9.29 -6.99 14.21
CA LYS A 151 -10.14 -7.88 13.41
C LYS A 151 -9.42 -8.18 12.10
N GLU A 152 -9.36 -9.47 11.80
CA GLU A 152 -9.03 -9.95 10.47
C GLU A 152 -10.01 -9.32 9.47
N ASP A 153 -9.52 -9.02 8.25
CA ASP A 153 -10.43 -8.69 7.16
C ASP A 153 -11.31 -9.91 6.82
N ASP A 154 -12.27 -9.73 5.95
CA ASP A 154 -13.15 -10.82 5.49
C ASP A 154 -12.36 -11.98 4.83
N TYR A 155 -11.06 -11.80 4.62
CA TYR A 155 -10.12 -12.73 4.02
C TYR A 155 -9.09 -13.29 5.02
N GLY A 156 -9.18 -12.95 6.31
CA GLY A 156 -8.32 -13.46 7.38
C GLY A 156 -6.95 -12.79 7.48
N HIS A 157 -6.83 -11.53 7.00
CA HIS A 157 -5.60 -10.73 7.16
C HIS A 157 -5.73 -9.74 8.31
N THR A 158 -4.76 -9.74 9.24
CA THR A 158 -4.70 -8.78 10.36
C THR A 158 -4.10 -7.46 9.90
N GLY A 159 -4.89 -6.38 9.93
CA GLY A 159 -4.40 -5.03 9.67
C GLY A 159 -4.35 -4.63 8.21
N TYR A 160 -5.37 -4.99 7.43
CA TYR A 160 -5.49 -4.57 6.04
C TYR A 160 -5.81 -3.07 5.90
N THR A 161 -5.41 -2.50 4.78
CA THR A 161 -5.74 -1.12 4.42
C THR A 161 -7.14 -1.04 3.81
N SER A 162 -7.91 -0.02 4.17
CA SER A 162 -9.27 0.18 3.67
C SER A 162 -9.28 0.38 2.14
N GLU A 163 -10.24 -0.25 1.45
CA GLU A 163 -10.43 -0.08 -0.01
C GLU A 163 -10.75 1.38 -0.38
N ASP A 164 -11.55 2.08 0.46
CA ASP A 164 -11.89 3.48 0.24
C ASP A 164 -10.64 4.37 0.26
N LEU A 165 -9.79 4.19 1.27
CA LEU A 165 -8.56 4.97 1.39
C LEU A 165 -7.56 4.62 0.27
N THR A 166 -7.39 3.33 -0.03
CA THR A 166 -6.53 2.88 -1.13
C THR A 166 -7.00 3.46 -2.45
N SER A 167 -8.30 3.35 -2.76
CA SER A 167 -8.88 3.91 -3.99
C SER A 167 -8.68 5.41 -4.10
N ARG A 168 -8.79 6.12 -2.98
CA ARG A 168 -8.57 7.57 -2.91
C ARG A 168 -7.11 7.94 -3.17
N VAL A 169 -6.15 7.22 -2.59
CA VAL A 169 -4.72 7.42 -2.85
C VAL A 169 -4.42 7.18 -4.33
N LEU A 170 -4.86 6.04 -4.87
CA LEU A 170 -4.61 5.70 -6.27
C LEU A 170 -5.23 6.73 -7.23
N THR A 171 -6.44 7.20 -6.94
CA THR A 171 -7.11 8.23 -7.78
C THR A 171 -6.40 9.59 -7.68
N ALA A 172 -5.92 9.96 -6.49
CA ALA A 172 -5.24 11.23 -6.29
C ALA A 172 -3.87 11.30 -6.98
N PHE A 173 -3.12 10.18 -7.00
CA PHE A 173 -1.71 10.18 -7.38
C PHE A 173 -1.37 9.36 -8.62
N SER A 174 -2.35 8.77 -9.30
CA SER A 174 -2.12 8.04 -10.55
C SER A 174 -3.25 8.24 -11.54
N ASN A 175 -3.00 7.90 -12.80
CA ASN A 175 -3.98 7.91 -13.89
C ASN A 175 -4.40 6.48 -14.25
N GLN A 176 -5.51 6.34 -14.96
CA GLN A 176 -5.88 5.07 -15.58
C GLN A 176 -4.75 4.60 -16.53
N GLY A 177 -4.47 3.31 -16.46
CA GLY A 177 -3.41 2.71 -17.26
C GLY A 177 -2.00 2.88 -16.68
N ASP A 178 -1.81 3.57 -15.56
CA ASP A 178 -0.53 3.62 -14.86
C ASP A 178 -0.21 2.29 -14.17
N LEU A 179 1.07 2.07 -13.88
CA LEU A 179 1.57 0.92 -13.14
C LEU A 179 1.82 1.28 -11.68
N ILE A 180 1.16 0.56 -10.78
CA ILE A 180 1.27 0.70 -9.33
C ILE A 180 2.14 -0.44 -8.77
N LEU A 181 2.98 -0.15 -7.77
CA LEU A 181 3.76 -1.16 -7.04
C LEU A 181 3.41 -1.12 -5.56
N ASP A 182 3.16 -2.31 -4.98
CA ASP A 182 3.05 -2.49 -3.54
C ASP A 182 4.01 -3.58 -3.06
N PRO A 183 5.11 -3.23 -2.36
CA PRO A 183 6.09 -4.19 -1.85
C PRO A 183 5.66 -4.94 -0.58
N PHE A 184 4.50 -4.62 0.02
CA PHE A 184 3.94 -5.28 1.21
C PHE A 184 2.44 -5.52 0.99
N LEU A 185 2.13 -6.38 0.00
CA LEU A 185 0.79 -6.49 -0.57
C LEU A 185 -0.28 -6.97 0.41
N GLY A 186 0.08 -7.82 1.38
CA GLY A 186 -0.88 -8.44 2.28
C GLY A 186 -2.01 -9.17 1.55
N SER A 187 -3.24 -8.92 1.96
CA SER A 187 -4.45 -9.51 1.33
C SER A 187 -4.82 -8.94 -0.04
N GLY A 188 -3.98 -8.09 -0.65
CA GLY A 188 -4.15 -7.66 -2.04
C GLY A 188 -4.98 -6.40 -2.25
N THR A 189 -5.25 -5.59 -1.22
CA THR A 189 -6.12 -4.41 -1.34
C THR A 189 -5.63 -3.44 -2.43
N THR A 190 -4.33 -3.16 -2.47
CA THR A 190 -3.75 -2.25 -3.48
C THR A 190 -3.97 -2.77 -4.91
N CYS A 191 -3.65 -4.04 -5.17
CA CYS A 191 -3.83 -4.63 -6.50
C CYS A 191 -5.30 -4.71 -6.91
N TYR A 192 -6.18 -5.08 -5.99
CA TYR A 192 -7.61 -5.13 -6.22
C TYR A 192 -8.19 -3.76 -6.56
N CYS A 193 -7.87 -2.72 -5.78
CA CYS A 193 -8.31 -1.35 -6.05
C CYS A 193 -7.71 -0.81 -7.36
N ALA A 194 -6.44 -1.09 -7.65
CA ALA A 194 -5.80 -0.71 -8.90
C ALA A 194 -6.54 -1.29 -10.11
N LYS A 195 -6.86 -2.59 -10.09
CA LYS A 195 -7.64 -3.27 -11.13
C LYS A 195 -9.02 -2.63 -11.31
N LYS A 196 -9.76 -2.38 -10.22
CA LYS A 196 -11.08 -1.71 -10.28
C LYS A 196 -11.02 -0.31 -10.86
N LEU A 197 -9.90 0.36 -10.73
CA LEU A 197 -9.66 1.72 -11.22
C LEU A 197 -8.95 1.73 -12.59
N ASN A 198 -8.85 0.60 -13.29
CA ASN A 198 -8.17 0.45 -14.58
C ASN A 198 -6.68 0.84 -14.54
N ARG A 199 -5.98 0.43 -13.50
CA ARG A 199 -4.52 0.56 -13.36
C ARG A 199 -3.89 -0.83 -13.36
N TYR A 200 -2.68 -0.93 -13.91
CA TYR A 200 -1.83 -2.12 -13.75
C TYR A 200 -1.23 -2.12 -12.34
N SER A 201 -0.96 -3.30 -11.82
CA SER A 201 -0.32 -3.40 -10.51
C SER A 201 0.64 -4.59 -10.39
N ILE A 202 1.67 -4.38 -9.58
CA ILE A 202 2.58 -5.40 -9.10
C ILE A 202 2.50 -5.41 -7.58
N GLY A 203 2.26 -6.58 -7.00
CA GLY A 203 2.32 -6.79 -5.56
C GLY A 203 3.42 -7.78 -5.19
N ILE A 204 4.08 -7.54 -4.06
CA ILE A 204 5.05 -8.47 -3.47
C ILE A 204 4.55 -8.82 -2.08
N GLU A 205 4.55 -10.12 -1.76
CA GLU A 205 4.11 -10.60 -0.45
C GLU A 205 5.02 -11.77 -0.02
N ILE A 206 5.48 -11.73 1.22
CA ILE A 206 6.41 -12.72 1.75
C ILE A 206 5.68 -13.98 2.24
N GLU A 207 4.42 -13.85 2.66
CA GLU A 207 3.61 -14.94 3.19
C GLU A 207 2.76 -15.57 2.08
N GLU A 208 3.01 -16.84 1.76
CA GLU A 208 2.32 -17.53 0.66
C GLU A 208 0.80 -17.55 0.85
N LYS A 209 0.33 -17.73 2.09
CA LYS A 209 -1.09 -17.66 2.44
C LYS A 209 -1.74 -16.36 1.98
N TYR A 210 -1.05 -15.23 2.14
CA TYR A 210 -1.56 -13.93 1.71
C TYR A 210 -1.44 -13.73 0.20
N CYS A 211 -0.43 -14.32 -0.44
CA CYS A 211 -0.38 -14.39 -1.91
C CYS A 211 -1.60 -15.10 -2.49
N GLU A 212 -2.02 -16.23 -1.90
CA GLU A 212 -3.21 -16.98 -2.32
C GLU A 212 -4.49 -16.15 -2.15
N ILE A 213 -4.65 -15.49 -1.00
CA ILE A 213 -5.78 -14.60 -0.71
C ILE A 213 -5.84 -13.46 -1.73
N ALA A 214 -4.71 -12.78 -1.95
CA ALA A 214 -4.60 -11.68 -2.90
C ALA A 214 -4.91 -12.14 -4.34
N ALA A 215 -4.37 -13.29 -4.76
CA ALA A 215 -4.65 -13.87 -6.07
C ALA A 215 -6.14 -14.18 -6.26
N ARG A 216 -6.77 -14.84 -5.29
CA ARG A 216 -8.21 -15.14 -5.32
C ARG A 216 -9.05 -13.86 -5.38
N ARG A 217 -8.72 -12.85 -4.60
CA ARG A 217 -9.40 -11.55 -4.60
C ARG A 217 -9.25 -10.82 -5.93
N CYS A 218 -8.06 -10.81 -6.49
CA CYS A 218 -7.78 -10.16 -7.78
C CYS A 218 -8.31 -10.95 -8.98
N SER A 219 -8.54 -12.28 -8.86
CA SER A 219 -9.12 -13.10 -9.94
C SER A 219 -10.61 -12.84 -10.15
N GLN A 220 -11.30 -12.21 -9.19
CA GLN A 220 -12.71 -11.87 -9.35
C GLN A 220 -12.86 -10.89 -10.53
N GLU A 221 -13.81 -11.18 -11.41
CA GLU A 221 -14.14 -10.28 -12.52
C GLU A 221 -14.71 -8.99 -11.97
N VAL A 222 -14.14 -7.87 -12.38
CA VAL A 222 -14.74 -6.57 -12.16
C VAL A 222 -15.84 -6.44 -13.21
N MET A 223 -17.09 -6.57 -12.83
CA MET A 223 -18.20 -6.24 -13.72
C MET A 223 -18.08 -4.76 -14.08
N GLU A 224 -17.81 -4.47 -15.36
CA GLU A 224 -17.98 -3.13 -15.90
C GLU A 224 -19.48 -2.83 -15.82
N LEU A 225 -19.88 -2.05 -14.81
CA LEU A 225 -21.17 -1.38 -14.86
C LEU A 225 -21.02 -0.32 -15.93
N ASP A 226 -21.59 -0.55 -17.10
CA ASP A 226 -21.74 0.47 -18.14
C ASP A 226 -22.44 1.68 -17.51
N CYS A 227 -21.67 2.70 -17.15
CA CYS A 227 -22.25 3.99 -16.85
C CYS A 227 -22.90 4.51 -18.12
N PRO A 228 -24.21 4.81 -18.11
CA PRO A 228 -24.85 5.44 -19.26
C PRO A 228 -24.04 6.70 -19.59
N LYS A 229 -23.55 6.80 -20.83
CA LYS A 229 -22.96 8.05 -21.34
C LYS A 229 -24.04 9.12 -21.20
N GLU A 230 -23.80 10.09 -20.33
CA GLU A 230 -24.63 11.29 -20.30
C GLU A 230 -24.68 11.86 -21.72
N SER A 231 -25.84 11.76 -22.34
CA SER A 231 -26.13 12.42 -23.58
C SER A 231 -26.03 13.94 -23.37
N LYS A 232 -25.18 14.56 -24.16
CA LYS A 232 -24.97 16.02 -24.23
C LYS A 232 -26.26 16.79 -24.46
#